data_c3382880476338a6ed7b991f26fcef09
#
_entry.id   c3382880476338a6ed7b991f26fcef09
#
_cell.length_a   1.000
_cell.length_b   1.000
_cell.length_c   1.000
_cell.angle_alpha   90.00
_cell.angle_beta   90.00
_cell.angle_gamma   90.00
#
_symmetry.space_group_name_H-M   'P 1'
#
loop_
_entity.id
_entity.type
_entity.pdbx_description
1 polymer ?
#
loop_
_entity_poly.entity_id
_entity_poly.type
_entity_poly.pdbx_seq_one_letter_code
_entity_poly.pdbx_strand_id
1 'polypeptide(L)'
;MSVSANGHRRALRTCPLCEATCGLELSLDGEAVVSIRGDRDDIFSKGFICPKGFALKELHADPDRVRTPLIRRPDGSFAAASWDEAFGVIAERLPPLLAADRNAVAVYLGNPNAHLLDNLLYSKVLLRALGTRNVFSASTVDQFPKQLASGLMFGTAFKSVLPPFFQVPEVHPRSFGVAA
;
A
#
# COMPACT_ATOMS: atom_id res chain seq x y z
N MET A 1 -22.77 -12.13 -1.19
CA MET A 1 -22.54 -10.70 -1.45
C MET A 1 -23.73 -9.94 -0.89
N SER A 2 -23.52 -9.06 0.08
CA SER A 2 -24.61 -8.27 0.67
C SER A 2 -24.85 -7.00 -0.16
N VAL A 3 -26.12 -6.62 -0.30
CA VAL A 3 -26.51 -5.38 -0.96
C VAL A 3 -26.82 -4.37 0.15
N SER A 4 -26.35 -3.14 0.02
CA SER A 4 -26.68 -2.06 0.96
C SER A 4 -28.13 -1.63 0.82
N ALA A 5 -28.68 -0.94 1.84
CA ALA A 5 -30.05 -0.41 1.81
C ALA A 5 -30.38 0.46 0.59
N ASN A 6 -29.38 1.00 -0.10
CA ASN A 6 -29.50 1.85 -1.29
C ASN A 6 -29.30 1.08 -2.62
N GLY A 7 -29.32 -0.25 -2.62
CA GLY A 7 -29.13 -1.07 -3.82
C GLY A 7 -27.69 -1.22 -4.31
N HIS A 8 -26.71 -0.58 -3.66
CA HIS A 8 -25.29 -0.70 -4.01
C HIS A 8 -24.69 -2.00 -3.46
N ARG A 9 -23.76 -2.59 -4.20
CA ARG A 9 -23.00 -3.75 -3.74
C ARG A 9 -22.04 -3.35 -2.63
N ARG A 10 -22.10 -4.06 -1.51
CA ARG A 10 -21.16 -3.89 -0.38
C ARG A 10 -19.93 -4.77 -0.59
N ALA A 11 -18.75 -4.20 -0.40
CA ALA A 11 -17.49 -4.94 -0.37
C ALA A 11 -16.65 -4.53 0.84
N LEU A 12 -16.07 -5.51 1.52
CA LEU A 12 -15.14 -5.28 2.62
C LEU A 12 -13.71 -5.35 2.11
N ARG A 13 -12.86 -4.46 2.59
CA ARG A 13 -11.43 -4.38 2.25
C ARG A 13 -10.64 -3.92 3.46
N THR A 14 -9.35 -4.19 3.44
CA THR A 14 -8.38 -3.60 4.38
C THR A 14 -7.77 -2.36 3.76
N CYS A 15 -7.62 -1.31 4.53
CA CYS A 15 -6.97 -0.07 4.09
C CYS A 15 -5.49 -0.33 3.75
N PRO A 16 -5.02 0.02 2.53
CA PRO A 16 -3.65 -0.27 2.10
C PRO A 16 -2.63 0.83 2.45
N LEU A 17 -3.03 1.90 3.15
CA LEU A 17 -2.20 3.09 3.29
C LEU A 17 -1.12 2.98 4.36
N CYS A 18 -1.38 2.24 5.44
CA CYS A 18 -0.44 2.11 6.54
C CYS A 18 -0.69 0.84 7.37
N GLU A 19 0.18 0.60 8.33
CA GLU A 19 0.16 -0.59 9.21
C GLU A 19 -1.05 -0.67 10.16
N ALA A 20 -1.86 0.38 10.26
CA ALA A 20 -3.10 0.34 11.06
C ALA A 20 -4.13 -0.65 10.50
N THR A 21 -4.03 -1.00 9.21
CA THR A 21 -4.85 -2.03 8.53
C THR A 21 -6.35 -1.92 8.78
N CYS A 22 -6.87 -0.68 8.90
CA CYS A 22 -8.27 -0.43 9.22
C CYS A 22 -9.20 -1.14 8.23
N GLY A 23 -10.29 -1.73 8.74
CA GLY A 23 -11.34 -2.31 7.94
C GLY A 23 -12.14 -1.23 7.20
N LEU A 24 -12.34 -1.43 5.91
CA LEU A 24 -13.10 -0.55 5.04
C LEU A 24 -14.37 -1.24 4.54
N GLU A 25 -15.46 -0.53 4.59
CA GLU A 25 -16.70 -0.86 3.90
C GLU A 25 -16.85 0.03 2.68
N LEU A 26 -16.88 -0.58 1.50
CA LEU A 26 -17.07 0.09 0.22
C LEU A 26 -18.50 -0.13 -0.27
N SER A 27 -19.15 0.96 -0.71
CA SER A 27 -20.37 0.88 -1.51
C SER A 27 -20.01 1.05 -2.98
N LEU A 28 -20.44 0.12 -3.81
CA LEU A 28 -20.10 0.05 -5.22
C LEU A 28 -21.36 0.13 -6.09
N ASP A 29 -21.29 0.93 -7.15
CA ASP A 29 -22.26 0.94 -8.26
C ASP A 29 -21.52 0.44 -9.52
N GLY A 30 -21.79 -0.80 -9.91
CA GLY A 30 -20.95 -1.49 -10.88
C GLY A 30 -19.50 -1.57 -10.40
N GLU A 31 -18.58 -0.94 -11.12
CA GLU A 31 -17.17 -0.81 -10.77
C GLU A 31 -16.82 0.48 -10.03
N ALA A 32 -17.76 1.43 -9.99
CA ALA A 32 -17.52 2.72 -9.35
C ALA A 32 -17.61 2.62 -7.82
N VAL A 33 -16.64 3.21 -7.13
CA VAL A 33 -16.66 3.34 -5.67
C VAL A 33 -17.51 4.56 -5.31
N VAL A 34 -18.71 4.34 -4.78
CA VAL A 34 -19.63 5.41 -4.39
C VAL A 34 -19.27 6.00 -3.04
N SER A 35 -18.93 5.15 -2.08
CA SER A 35 -18.50 5.61 -0.75
C SER A 35 -17.54 4.62 -0.09
N ILE A 36 -16.70 5.16 0.81
CA ILE A 36 -15.84 4.39 1.70
C ILE A 36 -16.16 4.80 3.13
N ARG A 37 -16.33 3.83 4.01
CA ARG A 37 -16.54 4.01 5.44
C ARG A 37 -15.69 3.01 6.22
N GLY A 38 -15.52 3.25 7.52
CA GLY A 38 -14.96 2.24 8.42
C GLY A 38 -15.93 1.07 8.59
N ASP A 39 -15.40 -0.13 8.51
CA ASP A 39 -16.17 -1.34 8.82
C ASP A 39 -16.33 -1.47 10.33
N ARG A 40 -17.58 -1.39 10.80
CA ARG A 40 -17.91 -1.46 12.24
C ARG A 40 -17.67 -2.85 12.83
N ASP A 41 -17.70 -3.87 12.01
CA ASP A 41 -17.51 -5.25 12.41
C ASP A 41 -16.02 -5.67 12.37
N ASP A 42 -15.12 -4.78 11.88
CA ASP A 42 -13.69 -5.03 11.93
C ASP A 42 -13.19 -5.10 13.37
N ILE A 43 -12.48 -6.18 13.70
CA ILE A 43 -12.05 -6.48 15.07
C ILE A 43 -11.00 -5.49 15.61
N PHE A 44 -10.24 -4.84 14.73
CA PHE A 44 -9.17 -3.91 15.09
C PHE A 44 -9.67 -2.46 15.08
N SER A 45 -10.15 -1.98 13.97
CA SER A 45 -10.53 -0.57 13.79
C SER A 45 -11.93 -0.23 14.28
N LYS A 46 -12.84 -1.22 14.40
CA LYS A 46 -14.21 -1.07 14.92
C LYS A 46 -14.97 0.10 14.29
N GLY A 47 -14.80 0.31 13.00
CA GLY A 47 -15.43 1.39 12.25
C GLY A 47 -14.62 2.70 12.18
N PHE A 48 -13.48 2.78 12.86
CA PHE A 48 -12.60 3.94 12.72
C PHE A 48 -11.84 3.91 11.40
N ILE A 49 -11.82 5.05 10.69
CA ILE A 49 -10.88 5.31 9.60
C ILE A 49 -10.37 6.76 9.70
N CYS A 50 -9.13 6.97 9.30
CA CYS A 50 -8.57 8.32 9.23
C CYS A 50 -8.99 9.04 7.94
N PRO A 51 -8.83 10.37 7.85
CA PRO A 51 -9.17 11.15 6.64
C PRO A 51 -8.53 10.61 5.36
N LYS A 52 -7.31 10.07 5.43
CA LYS A 52 -6.63 9.46 4.26
C LYS A 52 -7.36 8.20 3.75
N GLY A 53 -7.84 7.34 4.66
CA GLY A 53 -8.63 6.16 4.31
C GLY A 53 -9.97 6.55 3.68
N PHE A 54 -10.59 7.60 4.17
CA PHE A 54 -11.82 8.14 3.60
C PHE A 54 -11.60 8.72 2.19
N ALA A 55 -10.50 9.43 1.97
CA ALA A 55 -10.14 10.04 0.68
C ALA A 55 -9.64 9.04 -0.39
N LEU A 56 -9.54 7.76 -0.08
CA LEU A 56 -9.17 6.73 -1.08
C LEU A 56 -10.12 6.66 -2.27
N LYS A 57 -11.38 7.07 -2.08
CA LYS A 57 -12.36 7.14 -3.17
C LYS A 57 -11.91 8.15 -4.23
N GLU A 58 -11.54 9.35 -3.81
CA GLU A 58 -11.08 10.42 -4.70
C GLU A 58 -9.80 10.02 -5.41
N LEU A 59 -8.85 9.43 -4.69
CA LEU A 59 -7.62 8.91 -5.26
C LEU A 59 -7.88 7.80 -6.29
N HIS A 60 -8.85 6.91 -6.04
CA HIS A 60 -9.22 5.84 -6.97
C HIS A 60 -9.84 6.39 -8.26
N ALA A 61 -10.67 7.43 -8.14
CA ALA A 61 -11.40 8.05 -9.24
C ALA A 61 -10.63 9.18 -9.94
N ASP A 62 -9.43 9.53 -9.44
CA ASP A 62 -8.63 10.64 -9.97
C ASP A 62 -8.38 10.47 -11.48
N PRO A 63 -8.75 11.46 -12.31
CA PRO A 63 -8.54 11.40 -13.76
C PRO A 63 -7.05 11.42 -14.14
N ASP A 64 -6.18 11.99 -13.30
CA ASP A 64 -4.73 12.04 -13.54
C ASP A 64 -4.02 10.73 -13.13
N ARG A 65 -4.75 9.78 -12.58
CA ARG A 65 -4.18 8.48 -12.22
C ARG A 65 -3.70 7.71 -13.45
N VAL A 66 -2.44 7.33 -13.44
CA VAL A 66 -1.85 6.47 -14.48
C VAL A 66 -2.53 5.09 -14.43
N ARG A 67 -3.17 4.68 -15.54
CA ARG A 67 -3.93 3.42 -15.66
C ARG A 67 -3.31 2.43 -16.65
N THR A 68 -2.40 2.92 -17.49
CA THR A 68 -1.69 2.14 -18.50
C THR A 68 -0.20 2.47 -18.42
N PRO A 69 0.69 1.59 -18.90
CA PRO A 69 2.09 1.94 -19.05
C PRO A 69 2.29 3.21 -19.87
N LEU A 70 3.26 4.02 -19.49
CA LEU A 70 3.66 5.21 -20.22
C LEU A 70 5.12 5.09 -20.64
N ILE A 71 5.39 5.31 -21.91
CA ILE A 71 6.76 5.33 -22.46
C ILE A 71 7.14 6.77 -22.80
N ARG A 72 8.31 7.19 -22.34
CA ARG A 72 8.86 8.51 -22.64
C ARG A 72 9.33 8.58 -24.10
N ARG A 73 8.86 9.61 -24.81
CA ARG A 73 9.25 9.89 -26.19
C ARG A 73 10.52 10.75 -26.26
N PRO A 74 11.19 10.81 -27.42
CA PRO A 74 12.40 11.65 -27.60
C PRO A 74 12.21 13.13 -27.29
N ASP A 75 11.01 13.65 -27.51
CA ASP A 75 10.63 15.04 -27.19
C ASP A 75 10.40 15.29 -25.68
N GLY A 76 10.52 14.25 -24.87
CA GLY A 76 10.32 14.30 -23.41
C GLY A 76 8.89 14.06 -22.98
N SER A 77 7.90 14.02 -23.87
CA SER A 77 6.52 13.68 -23.57
C SER A 77 6.35 12.20 -23.18
N PHE A 78 5.22 11.88 -22.56
CA PHE A 78 4.84 10.50 -22.27
C PHE A 78 3.66 10.09 -23.14
N ALA A 79 3.70 8.88 -23.69
CA ALA A 79 2.62 8.30 -24.46
C ALA A 79 2.19 6.96 -23.85
N ALA A 80 0.89 6.69 -23.89
CA ALA A 80 0.35 5.40 -23.49
C ALA A 80 0.93 4.28 -24.37
N ALA A 81 1.23 3.16 -23.72
CA ALA A 81 1.79 1.97 -24.36
C ALA A 81 1.07 0.71 -23.86
N SER A 82 1.14 -0.36 -24.61
CA SER A 82 0.76 -1.69 -24.14
C SER A 82 1.75 -2.23 -23.11
N TRP A 83 1.32 -3.23 -22.34
CA TRP A 83 2.24 -3.93 -21.43
C TRP A 83 3.37 -4.64 -22.18
N ASP A 84 3.09 -5.19 -23.35
CA ASP A 84 4.12 -5.87 -24.17
C ASP A 84 5.18 -4.89 -24.67
N GLU A 85 4.78 -3.68 -25.11
CA GLU A 85 5.72 -2.62 -25.47
C GLU A 85 6.56 -2.18 -24.27
N ALA A 86 5.95 -1.98 -23.12
CA ALA A 86 6.65 -1.57 -21.89
C ALA A 86 7.67 -2.63 -21.45
N PHE A 87 7.29 -3.90 -21.45
CA PHE A 87 8.20 -5.00 -21.14
C PHE A 87 9.27 -5.18 -22.21
N GLY A 88 8.96 -4.93 -23.49
CA GLY A 88 9.95 -4.91 -24.58
C GLY A 88 11.05 -3.91 -24.33
N VAL A 89 10.72 -2.68 -23.94
CA VAL A 89 11.71 -1.64 -23.58
C VAL A 89 12.57 -2.06 -22.40
N ILE A 90 11.98 -2.69 -21.39
CA ILE A 90 12.72 -3.19 -20.22
C ILE A 90 13.66 -4.33 -20.64
N ALA A 91 13.17 -5.28 -21.44
CA ALA A 91 13.95 -6.42 -21.92
C ALA A 91 15.13 -6.01 -22.82
N GLU A 92 15.00 -4.91 -23.54
CA GLU A 92 16.09 -4.35 -24.36
C GLU A 92 17.14 -3.65 -23.51
N ARG A 93 16.72 -2.84 -22.53
CA ARG A 93 17.61 -1.90 -21.82
C ARG A 93 18.22 -2.47 -20.54
N LEU A 94 17.48 -3.26 -19.80
CA LEU A 94 17.92 -3.72 -18.47
C LEU A 94 19.04 -4.78 -18.53
N PRO A 95 18.99 -5.82 -19.40
CA PRO A 95 20.01 -6.87 -19.41
C PRO A 95 21.44 -6.37 -19.70
N PRO A 96 21.67 -5.44 -20.65
CA PRO A 96 23.01 -4.89 -20.87
C PRO A 96 23.56 -4.15 -19.63
N LEU A 97 22.72 -3.41 -18.92
CA LEU A 97 23.12 -2.72 -17.69
C LEU A 97 23.54 -3.72 -16.61
N LEU A 98 22.73 -4.77 -16.40
CA LEU A 98 23.02 -5.81 -15.42
C LEU A 98 24.25 -6.64 -15.78
N ALA A 99 24.53 -6.81 -17.06
CA ALA A 99 25.73 -7.53 -17.55
C ALA A 99 27.00 -6.70 -17.32
N ALA A 100 26.92 -5.38 -17.45
CA ALA A 100 28.04 -4.47 -17.22
C ALA A 100 28.34 -4.32 -15.72
N ASP A 101 27.34 -3.97 -14.96
CA ASP A 101 27.39 -3.86 -13.48
C ASP A 101 25.98 -4.01 -12.87
N ARG A 102 25.77 -5.05 -12.06
CA ARG A 102 24.49 -5.24 -11.38
C ARG A 102 24.15 -4.11 -10.41
N ASN A 103 25.17 -3.43 -9.86
CA ASN A 103 24.96 -2.31 -8.95
C ASN A 103 24.66 -0.97 -9.67
N ALA A 104 24.68 -0.94 -11.01
CA ALA A 104 24.15 0.19 -11.78
C ALA A 104 22.63 0.33 -11.64
N VAL A 105 21.96 -0.70 -11.14
CA VAL A 105 20.52 -0.70 -10.85
C VAL A 105 20.29 -0.59 -9.36
N ALA A 106 19.45 0.34 -8.94
CA ALA A 106 19.02 0.49 -7.57
C ALA A 106 17.52 0.25 -7.41
N VAL A 107 17.12 -0.30 -6.27
CA VAL A 107 15.73 -0.54 -5.91
C VAL A 107 15.39 0.21 -4.62
N TYR A 108 14.35 1.02 -4.65
CA TYR A 108 13.79 1.63 -3.45
C TYR A 108 12.39 1.07 -3.19
N LEU A 109 12.22 0.41 -2.05
CA LEU A 109 10.95 -0.21 -1.65
C LEU A 109 10.16 0.73 -0.77
N GLY A 110 9.00 1.16 -1.24
CA GLY A 110 8.07 1.97 -0.45
C GLY A 110 7.13 1.12 0.42
N ASN A 111 6.43 1.79 1.32
CA ASN A 111 5.49 1.16 2.26
C ASN A 111 4.40 0.28 1.61
N PRO A 112 3.78 0.65 0.47
CA PRO A 112 2.76 -0.20 -0.16
C PRO A 112 3.24 -1.61 -0.51
N ASN A 113 4.54 -1.81 -0.72
CA ASN A 113 5.09 -3.14 -1.00
C ASN A 113 4.94 -4.12 0.19
N ALA A 114 4.87 -3.60 1.41
CA ALA A 114 4.63 -4.42 2.60
C ALA A 114 3.15 -4.77 2.82
N HIS A 115 2.23 -4.04 2.17
CA HIS A 115 0.78 -4.21 2.34
C HIS A 115 0.10 -4.94 1.17
N LEU A 116 0.84 -5.21 0.10
CA LEU A 116 0.36 -5.95 -1.06
C LEU A 116 1.00 -7.34 -1.09
N LEU A 117 0.17 -8.37 -1.02
CA LEU A 117 0.64 -9.77 -0.97
C LEU A 117 1.51 -10.14 -2.17
N ASP A 118 1.11 -9.71 -3.35
CA ASP A 118 1.84 -9.93 -4.60
C ASP A 118 3.25 -9.35 -4.52
N ASN A 119 3.36 -8.11 -4.01
CA ASN A 119 4.67 -7.46 -3.85
C ASN A 119 5.53 -8.16 -2.80
N LEU A 120 4.94 -8.62 -1.68
CA LEU A 120 5.66 -9.41 -0.68
C LEU A 120 6.21 -10.72 -1.25
N LEU A 121 5.44 -11.40 -2.10
CA LEU A 121 5.82 -12.68 -2.69
C LEU A 121 6.86 -12.49 -3.82
N TYR A 122 6.58 -11.57 -4.76
CA TYR A 122 7.38 -11.44 -5.98
C TYR A 122 8.58 -10.50 -5.85
N SER A 123 8.60 -9.56 -4.88
CA SER A 123 9.76 -8.68 -4.68
C SER A 123 11.06 -9.46 -4.44
N LYS A 124 11.00 -10.55 -3.69
CA LYS A 124 12.18 -11.39 -3.44
C LYS A 124 12.72 -12.04 -4.71
N VAL A 125 11.81 -12.47 -5.60
CA VAL A 125 12.18 -13.06 -6.89
C VAL A 125 12.82 -12.01 -7.77
N LEU A 126 12.22 -10.82 -7.87
CA LEU A 126 12.75 -9.69 -8.63
C LEU A 126 14.14 -9.26 -8.13
N LEU A 127 14.29 -9.05 -6.82
CA LEU A 127 15.57 -8.65 -6.22
C LEU A 127 16.67 -9.67 -6.46
N ARG A 128 16.37 -10.97 -6.39
CA ARG A 128 17.32 -12.03 -6.72
C ARG A 128 17.71 -12.01 -8.19
N ALA A 129 16.76 -11.80 -9.09
CA ALA A 129 17.02 -11.72 -10.54
C ALA A 129 17.91 -10.51 -10.89
N LEU A 130 17.65 -9.36 -10.29
CA LEU A 130 18.48 -8.15 -10.44
C LEU A 130 19.88 -8.38 -9.87
N GLY A 131 20.01 -9.00 -8.71
CA GLY A 131 21.29 -9.31 -8.06
C GLY A 131 22.08 -8.07 -7.63
N THR A 132 21.43 -6.91 -7.54
CA THR A 132 22.03 -5.66 -7.05
C THR A 132 22.14 -5.66 -5.53
N ARG A 133 23.15 -4.97 -5.00
CA ARG A 133 23.29 -4.64 -3.57
C ARG A 133 22.60 -3.34 -3.20
N ASN A 134 22.21 -2.54 -4.20
CA ASN A 134 21.59 -1.23 -4.01
C ASN A 134 20.08 -1.39 -3.76
N VAL A 135 19.72 -1.91 -2.59
CA VAL A 135 18.34 -2.07 -2.15
C VAL A 135 18.10 -1.19 -0.93
N PHE A 136 17.17 -0.26 -1.05
CA PHE A 136 16.89 0.76 -0.06
C PHE A 136 15.41 0.80 0.29
N SER A 137 15.10 1.27 1.49
CA SER A 137 13.74 1.56 1.93
C SER A 137 13.75 2.64 3.02
N ALA A 138 12.60 3.19 3.35
CA ALA A 138 12.45 4.10 4.49
C ALA A 138 12.66 3.40 5.86
N SER A 139 12.68 2.07 5.89
CA SER A 139 12.72 1.26 7.13
C SER A 139 13.88 1.62 8.07
N THR A 140 15.01 2.10 7.52
CA THR A 140 16.18 2.50 8.32
C THR A 140 15.84 3.66 9.28
N VAL A 141 14.95 4.55 8.88
CA VAL A 141 14.62 5.77 9.60
C VAL A 141 13.33 5.62 10.40
N ASP A 142 12.32 4.94 9.84
CA ASP A 142 10.98 4.86 10.44
C ASP A 142 10.71 3.56 11.21
N GLN A 143 11.20 2.42 10.76
CA GLN A 143 10.91 1.12 11.38
C GLN A 143 12.07 0.51 12.16
N PHE A 144 13.29 0.68 11.69
CA PHE A 144 14.46 0.08 12.33
C PHE A 144 14.64 0.51 13.78
N PRO A 145 14.48 1.79 14.17
CA PRO A 145 14.51 2.20 15.56
C PRO A 145 13.46 1.49 16.41
N LYS A 146 12.23 1.34 15.90
CA LYS A 146 11.15 0.59 16.58
C LYS A 146 11.50 -0.89 16.73
N GLN A 147 12.04 -1.51 15.68
CA GLN A 147 12.44 -2.92 15.71
C GLN A 147 13.58 -3.16 16.69
N LEU A 148 14.55 -2.25 16.74
CA LEU A 148 15.65 -2.33 17.70
C LEU A 148 15.16 -2.20 19.15
N ALA A 149 14.31 -1.19 19.41
CA ALA A 149 13.69 -1.02 20.73
C ALA A 149 12.88 -2.25 21.13
N SER A 150 12.08 -2.80 20.23
CA SER A 150 11.31 -4.02 20.44
C SER A 150 12.21 -5.22 20.75
N GLY A 151 13.31 -5.37 20.01
CA GLY A 151 14.31 -6.42 20.25
C GLY A 151 14.92 -6.33 21.63
N LEU A 152 15.30 -5.13 22.07
CA LEU A 152 15.89 -4.88 23.39
C LEU A 152 14.89 -5.07 24.54
N MET A 153 13.62 -4.68 24.33
CA MET A 153 12.57 -4.76 25.36
C MET A 153 11.95 -6.16 25.49
N PHE A 154 11.75 -6.85 24.37
CA PHE A 154 10.95 -8.07 24.29
C PHE A 154 11.70 -9.28 23.72
N GLY A 155 12.97 -9.13 23.37
CA GLY A 155 13.80 -10.20 22.81
C GLY A 155 13.49 -10.52 21.36
N THR A 156 12.60 -9.77 20.68
CA THR A 156 12.26 -9.96 19.28
C THR A 156 11.93 -8.64 18.59
N ALA A 157 12.49 -8.45 17.37
CA ALA A 157 12.28 -7.24 16.58
C ALA A 157 10.87 -7.13 15.97
N PHE A 158 10.16 -8.25 15.85
CA PHE A 158 8.87 -8.33 15.15
C PHE A 158 7.67 -8.49 16.07
N LYS A 159 7.77 -8.04 17.31
CA LYS A 159 6.63 -8.07 18.21
C LYS A 159 5.73 -6.87 17.97
N SER A 160 4.51 -7.11 17.50
CA SER A 160 3.48 -6.09 17.47
C SER A 160 2.94 -5.87 18.88
N VAL A 161 3.16 -4.66 19.41
CA VAL A 161 2.52 -4.22 20.64
C VAL A 161 1.22 -3.56 20.26
N LEU A 162 0.10 -4.24 20.49
CA LEU A 162 -1.22 -3.65 20.31
C LEU A 162 -1.45 -2.64 21.45
N PRO A 163 -1.83 -1.41 21.14
CA PRO A 163 -2.14 -0.43 22.17
C PRO A 163 -3.24 -0.94 23.12
N PRO A 164 -3.13 -0.65 24.44
CA PRO A 164 -4.06 -1.18 25.43
C PRO A 164 -5.52 -0.72 25.25
N PHE A 165 -5.79 0.30 24.45
CA PHE A 165 -7.16 0.74 24.15
C PHE A 165 -7.97 -0.28 23.33
N PHE A 166 -7.32 -1.26 22.69
CA PHE A 166 -8.05 -2.40 22.14
C PHE A 166 -8.60 -3.34 23.22
N GLN A 167 -8.13 -3.17 24.44
CA GLN A 167 -8.58 -3.95 25.59
C GLN A 167 -9.59 -3.18 26.46
N VAL A 168 -9.80 -1.87 26.20
CA VAL A 168 -10.70 -1.01 26.98
C VAL A 168 -11.98 -0.77 26.17
N PRO A 169 -13.15 -1.26 26.63
CA PRO A 169 -14.42 -1.13 25.89
C PRO A 169 -14.92 0.29 25.69
N GLU A 170 -14.30 1.30 26.30
CA GLU A 170 -14.86 2.66 26.41
C GLU A 170 -13.89 3.80 26.06
N VAL A 171 -13.06 3.68 25.01
CA VAL A 171 -12.37 4.90 24.51
C VAL A 171 -13.34 5.68 23.63
N HIS A 172 -13.96 6.69 24.22
CA HIS A 172 -14.91 7.55 23.52
C HIS A 172 -14.18 8.35 22.41
N PRO A 173 -14.72 8.43 21.17
CA PRO A 173 -14.09 9.17 20.05
C PRO A 173 -13.73 10.63 20.36
N ARG A 174 -14.42 11.23 21.35
CA ARG A 174 -14.18 12.60 21.83
C ARG A 174 -12.80 12.83 22.45
N SER A 175 -12.07 11.78 22.84
CA SER A 175 -10.74 11.89 23.46
C SER A 175 -9.65 12.36 22.48
N PHE A 176 -9.92 12.35 21.19
CA PHE A 176 -8.95 12.71 20.15
C PHE A 176 -9.29 13.98 19.37
N GLY A 177 -10.25 14.79 19.86
CA GLY A 177 -10.57 16.08 19.23
C GLY A 177 -11.15 15.99 17.81
N VAL A 178 -11.60 14.81 17.40
CA VAL A 178 -12.31 14.65 16.14
C VAL A 178 -13.78 14.92 16.39
N ALA A 179 -14.24 16.12 16.02
CA ALA A 179 -15.67 16.43 16.00
C ALA A 179 -16.37 15.47 15.03
N ALA A 180 -17.53 15.00 15.44
CA ALA A 180 -18.41 14.10 14.67
C ALA A 180 -18.93 14.80 13.41
#